data_63a25ec41a5acfd40680e7c9741b9d17
#
_entry.id   63a25ec41a5acfd40680e7c9741b9d17
#
_cell.length_a   1.000
_cell.length_b   1.000
_cell.length_c   1.000
_cell.angle_alpha   90.00
_cell.angle_beta   90.00
_cell.angle_gamma   90.00
#
_symmetry.space_group_name_H-M   'P 1'
#
loop_
_entity.id
_entity.type
_entity.pdbx_description
1 polymer ?
#
loop_
_entity_poly.entity_id
_entity_poly.type
_entity_poly.pdbx_seq_one_letter_code
_entity_poly.pdbx_strand_id
1 'polypeptide(L)'
;MTQPPRIPHDWLQPQWPAPAGVRALCTTRAGGVSTGPCASLNLGSHVGDDPSAVQANRQRLQAVVQGATPGARAVFLNQVHGTAVATINPATPDGTEADACVATQPGAVCTIMVADCLPMLLAHGSGAVVGAAHASWR
;
A
#
# COMPACT_ATOMS: atom_id res chain seq x y z
N MET A 1 25.06 7.90 10.38
CA MET A 1 23.92 7.87 9.44
C MET A 1 23.34 6.48 9.37
N THR A 2 22.08 6.35 9.64
CA THR A 2 21.37 5.08 9.48
C THR A 2 20.98 4.90 8.02
N GLN A 3 21.18 3.69 7.50
CA GLN A 3 20.70 3.35 6.17
C GLN A 3 19.18 3.24 6.20
N PRO A 4 18.48 3.62 5.10
CA PRO A 4 17.05 3.40 5.02
C PRO A 4 16.73 1.89 5.12
N PRO A 5 15.55 1.53 5.65
CA PRO A 5 15.15 0.13 5.71
C PRO A 5 15.14 -0.50 4.31
N ARG A 6 15.70 -1.69 4.23
CA ARG A 6 15.62 -2.47 3.00
C ARG A 6 14.24 -3.10 2.88
N ILE A 7 13.81 -3.36 1.65
CA ILE A 7 12.59 -4.15 1.42
C ILE A 7 12.82 -5.53 2.02
N PRO A 8 11.95 -5.99 2.94
CA PRO A 8 12.08 -7.33 3.50
C PRO A 8 12.06 -8.40 2.40
N HIS A 9 12.87 -9.43 2.55
CA HIS A 9 13.08 -10.44 1.51
C HIS A 9 11.85 -11.27 1.22
N ASP A 10 10.90 -11.36 2.16
CA ASP A 10 9.65 -12.11 1.99
C ASP A 10 8.52 -11.28 1.39
N TRP A 11 8.75 -9.98 1.14
CA TRP A 11 7.78 -9.15 0.41
C TRP A 11 7.92 -9.39 -1.09
N LEU A 12 6.78 -9.48 -1.78
CA LEU A 12 6.77 -9.71 -3.21
C LEU A 12 7.06 -8.43 -3.97
N GLN A 13 7.96 -8.51 -4.93
CA GLN A 13 8.19 -7.43 -5.89
C GLN A 13 7.76 -7.95 -7.27
N PRO A 14 6.66 -7.42 -7.84
CA PRO A 14 6.17 -7.92 -9.11
C PRO A 14 7.22 -7.83 -10.21
N GLN A 15 7.32 -8.89 -11.01
CA GLN A 15 8.14 -8.90 -12.23
C GLN A 15 7.20 -8.67 -13.40
N TRP A 16 7.07 -7.42 -13.78
CA TRP A 16 6.15 -6.99 -14.83
C TRP A 16 6.80 -5.91 -15.70
N PRO A 17 6.30 -5.71 -16.94
CA PRO A 17 6.92 -4.77 -17.86
C PRO A 17 6.53 -3.31 -17.57
N ALA A 18 6.71 -2.90 -16.31
CA ALA A 18 6.44 -1.52 -15.91
C ALA A 18 7.58 -0.60 -16.33
N PRO A 19 7.30 0.68 -16.63
CA PRO A 19 8.35 1.65 -16.96
C PRO A 19 9.34 1.84 -15.81
N ALA A 20 10.55 2.26 -16.13
CA ALA A 20 11.52 2.68 -15.15
C ALA A 20 10.94 3.80 -14.28
N GLY A 21 11.17 3.76 -12.99
CA GLY A 21 10.60 4.72 -12.06
C GLY A 21 9.26 4.30 -11.45
N VAL A 22 8.60 3.29 -12.00
CA VAL A 22 7.42 2.68 -11.38
C VAL A 22 7.88 1.53 -10.49
N ARG A 23 7.52 1.60 -9.22
CA ARG A 23 7.87 0.58 -8.23
C ARG A 23 6.61 -0.02 -7.65
N ALA A 24 6.66 -1.31 -7.34
CA ALA A 24 5.54 -2.03 -6.75
C ALA A 24 6.06 -3.08 -5.78
N LEU A 25 5.28 -3.31 -4.73
CA LEU A 25 5.57 -4.38 -3.78
C LEU A 25 4.27 -4.86 -3.12
N CYS A 26 4.30 -6.06 -2.61
CA CYS A 26 3.22 -6.65 -1.83
C CYS A 26 3.81 -7.17 -0.53
N THR A 27 3.27 -6.70 0.59
CA THR A 27 3.69 -7.17 1.92
C THR A 27 3.20 -8.59 2.17
N THR A 28 3.78 -9.24 3.17
CA THR A 28 3.28 -10.48 3.73
C THR A 28 2.75 -10.21 5.14
N ARG A 29 2.19 -11.22 5.78
CA ARG A 29 1.72 -11.05 7.14
C ARG A 29 2.85 -11.00 8.18
N ALA A 30 4.08 -11.29 7.79
CA ALA A 30 5.22 -11.30 8.69
C ALA A 30 5.85 -9.91 8.85
N GLY A 31 6.52 -9.70 9.97
CA GLY A 31 7.36 -8.50 10.18
C GLY A 31 6.68 -7.36 10.91
N GLY A 32 5.49 -7.57 11.47
CA GLY A 32 4.77 -6.56 12.21
C GLY A 32 4.76 -6.79 13.72
N VAL A 33 3.93 -6.02 14.41
CA VAL A 33 3.81 -6.03 15.87
C VAL A 33 2.45 -6.52 16.37
N SER A 34 1.51 -6.79 15.45
CA SER A 34 0.20 -7.34 15.83
C SER A 34 0.32 -8.77 16.32
N THR A 35 -0.60 -9.17 17.21
CA THR A 35 -0.62 -10.49 17.83
C THR A 35 -1.94 -11.20 17.58
N GLY A 36 -2.02 -12.49 17.92
CA GLY A 36 -3.23 -13.27 17.76
C GLY A 36 -3.63 -13.45 16.30
N PRO A 37 -4.93 -13.35 16.00
CA PRO A 37 -5.42 -13.55 14.62
C PRO A 37 -4.86 -12.53 13.62
N CYS A 38 -4.44 -11.35 14.10
CA CYS A 38 -3.90 -10.28 13.28
C CYS A 38 -2.39 -10.35 13.09
N ALA A 39 -1.73 -11.39 13.64
CA ALA A 39 -0.26 -11.48 13.60
C ALA A 39 0.24 -11.60 12.16
N SER A 40 1.20 -10.77 11.79
CA SER A 40 1.84 -9.75 12.60
C SER A 40 1.83 -8.37 11.93
N LEU A 41 1.86 -8.27 10.60
CA LEU A 41 1.89 -6.99 9.87
C LEU A 41 0.49 -6.62 9.36
N ASN A 42 -0.48 -6.58 10.25
CA ASN A 42 -1.81 -6.13 9.89
C ASN A 42 -1.80 -4.62 9.65
N LEU A 43 -2.30 -4.20 8.51
CA LEU A 43 -2.36 -2.81 8.10
C LEU A 43 -3.80 -2.26 8.10
N GLY A 44 -4.79 -3.13 8.30
CA GLY A 44 -6.19 -2.76 8.29
C GLY A 44 -6.65 -2.22 9.64
N SER A 45 -7.28 -1.05 9.63
CA SER A 45 -7.77 -0.38 10.84
C SER A 45 -9.19 -0.81 11.24
N HIS A 46 -9.82 -1.69 10.44
CA HIS A 46 -11.25 -2.04 10.59
C HIS A 46 -11.48 -3.52 10.92
N VAL A 47 -10.42 -4.24 11.31
CA VAL A 47 -10.49 -5.69 11.54
C VAL A 47 -10.39 -6.06 13.04
N GLY A 48 -10.56 -5.08 13.92
CA GLY A 48 -10.58 -5.34 15.35
C GLY A 48 -9.23 -5.45 16.02
N ASP A 49 -8.17 -5.04 15.34
CA ASP A 49 -6.82 -5.02 15.92
C ASP A 49 -6.61 -3.78 16.81
N ASP A 50 -5.60 -3.84 17.68
CA ASP A 50 -5.17 -2.71 18.48
C ASP A 50 -4.73 -1.57 17.56
N PRO A 51 -5.34 -0.36 17.67
CA PRO A 51 -4.98 0.77 16.82
C PRO A 51 -3.50 1.15 16.88
N SER A 52 -2.86 1.01 18.03
CA SER A 52 -1.43 1.32 18.14
C SER A 52 -0.56 0.31 17.39
N ALA A 53 -0.98 -0.95 17.35
CA ALA A 53 -0.28 -1.98 16.55
C ALA A 53 -0.43 -1.70 15.06
N VAL A 54 -1.63 -1.36 14.59
CA VAL A 54 -1.87 -1.00 13.20
C VAL A 54 -1.03 0.22 12.81
N GLN A 55 -0.97 1.23 13.66
CA GLN A 55 -0.17 2.43 13.44
C GLN A 55 1.32 2.08 13.30
N ALA A 56 1.85 1.25 14.20
CA ALA A 56 3.24 0.82 14.14
C ALA A 56 3.53 0.03 12.86
N ASN A 57 2.61 -0.83 12.45
CA ASN A 57 2.76 -1.60 11.21
C ASN A 57 2.76 -0.70 9.99
N ARG A 58 1.86 0.28 9.93
CA ARG A 58 1.82 1.26 8.83
C ARG A 58 3.08 2.10 8.77
N GLN A 59 3.65 2.45 9.93
CA GLN A 59 4.92 3.17 9.97
C GLN A 59 6.07 2.34 9.42
N ARG A 60 6.08 1.02 9.65
CA ARG A 60 7.08 0.13 9.06
C ARG A 60 6.98 0.09 7.54
N LEU A 61 5.78 -0.04 7.01
CA LEU A 61 5.58 0.02 5.56
C LEU A 61 6.02 1.37 5.01
N GLN A 62 5.64 2.45 5.66
CA GLN A 62 5.98 3.80 5.23
C GLN A 62 7.51 4.01 5.20
N ALA A 63 8.23 3.47 6.18
CA ALA A 63 9.69 3.58 6.21
C ALA A 63 10.34 2.86 5.02
N VAL A 64 9.84 1.68 4.67
CA VAL A 64 10.32 0.93 3.49
C VAL A 64 10.02 1.70 2.21
N VAL A 65 8.81 2.23 2.08
CA VAL A 65 8.39 3.02 0.92
C VAL A 65 9.30 4.25 0.75
N GLN A 66 9.56 4.98 1.82
CA GLN A 66 10.44 6.16 1.77
C GLN A 66 11.90 5.80 1.51
N GLY A 67 12.34 4.63 1.95
CA GLY A 67 13.66 4.14 1.64
C GLY A 67 13.85 3.87 0.14
N ALA A 68 12.80 3.42 -0.53
CA ALA A 68 12.82 3.17 -1.97
C ALA A 68 12.58 4.45 -2.78
N THR A 69 11.67 5.31 -2.31
CA THR A 69 11.29 6.56 -2.99
C THR A 69 11.21 7.67 -1.94
N PRO A 70 12.28 8.46 -1.77
CA PRO A 70 12.28 9.52 -0.76
C PRO A 70 11.11 10.50 -0.93
N GLY A 71 10.43 10.80 0.16
CA GLY A 71 9.28 11.68 0.16
C GLY A 71 7.96 11.00 -0.20
N ALA A 72 7.97 9.73 -0.58
CA ALA A 72 6.75 9.03 -0.93
C ALA A 72 5.90 8.71 0.32
N ARG A 73 4.59 8.72 0.13
CA ARG A 73 3.63 8.43 1.19
C ARG A 73 2.61 7.41 0.70
N ALA A 74 2.49 6.30 1.43
CA ALA A 74 1.42 5.32 1.21
C ALA A 74 0.10 5.92 1.71
N VAL A 75 -0.90 5.97 0.85
CA VAL A 75 -2.23 6.48 1.17
C VAL A 75 -3.16 5.29 1.36
N PHE A 76 -3.71 5.14 2.57
CA PHE A 76 -4.60 4.06 2.93
C PHE A 76 -6.05 4.49 2.74
N LEU A 77 -6.79 3.77 1.90
CA LEU A 77 -8.21 4.03 1.65
C LEU A 77 -9.08 3.37 2.71
N ASN A 78 -10.30 3.85 2.85
CA ASN A 78 -11.37 3.11 3.50
C ASN A 78 -12.08 2.27 2.43
N GLN A 79 -11.70 1.02 2.30
CA GLN A 79 -12.22 0.10 1.29
C GLN A 79 -13.55 -0.50 1.78
N VAL A 80 -14.58 -0.40 0.96
CA VAL A 80 -15.95 -0.79 1.32
C VAL A 80 -16.55 -1.80 0.33
N HIS A 81 -15.72 -2.39 -0.54
CA HIS A 81 -16.15 -3.29 -1.63
C HIS A 81 -17.07 -2.56 -2.63
N GLY A 82 -16.79 -1.29 -2.86
CA GLY A 82 -17.52 -0.45 -3.80
C GLY A 82 -16.79 -0.29 -5.12
N THR A 83 -17.20 0.73 -5.86
CA THR A 83 -16.69 1.01 -7.21
C THR A 83 -16.08 2.40 -7.34
N ALA A 84 -15.96 3.14 -6.24
CA ALA A 84 -15.36 4.48 -6.28
C ALA A 84 -13.86 4.39 -6.53
N VAL A 85 -13.37 5.33 -7.35
CA VAL A 85 -11.94 5.49 -7.64
C VAL A 85 -11.53 6.88 -7.16
N ALA A 86 -10.52 6.93 -6.28
CA ALA A 86 -9.98 8.20 -5.78
C ALA A 86 -8.75 8.59 -6.58
N THR A 87 -8.64 9.87 -6.94
CA THR A 87 -7.38 10.43 -7.41
C THR A 87 -6.63 10.94 -6.20
N ILE A 88 -5.43 10.39 -5.97
CA ILE A 88 -4.66 10.70 -4.78
C ILE A 88 -3.42 11.52 -5.11
N ASN A 89 -2.95 12.24 -4.10
CA ASN A 89 -1.66 12.93 -4.11
C ASN A 89 -1.00 12.74 -2.73
N PRO A 90 0.24 13.20 -2.50
CA PRO A 90 0.90 12.96 -1.21
C PRO A 90 0.19 13.59 -0.01
N ALA A 91 -0.73 14.53 -0.23
CA ALA A 91 -1.49 15.18 0.83
C ALA A 91 -2.88 14.57 1.06
N THR A 92 -3.29 13.58 0.27
CA THR A 92 -4.59 12.92 0.44
C THR A 92 -4.66 12.24 1.80
N PRO A 93 -5.67 12.54 2.63
CA PRO A 93 -5.77 11.91 3.95
C PRO A 93 -6.09 10.43 3.85
N ASP A 94 -5.58 9.66 4.81
CA ASP A 94 -6.00 8.28 4.98
C ASP A 94 -7.48 8.20 5.34
N GLY A 95 -8.14 7.14 4.93
CA GLY A 95 -9.56 6.93 5.20
C GLY A 95 -10.49 7.47 4.13
N THR A 96 -9.97 8.00 3.04
CA THR A 96 -10.79 8.35 1.87
C THR A 96 -11.52 7.09 1.39
N GLU A 97 -12.84 7.18 1.24
CA GLU A 97 -13.65 6.01 0.89
C GLU A 97 -13.54 5.72 -0.60
N ALA A 98 -12.89 4.63 -0.93
CA ALA A 98 -12.74 4.13 -2.30
C ALA A 98 -12.15 2.72 -2.27
N ASP A 99 -12.37 1.95 -3.32
CA ASP A 99 -11.75 0.64 -3.50
C ASP A 99 -10.70 0.63 -4.61
N ALA A 100 -10.41 1.79 -5.16
CA ALA A 100 -9.34 1.97 -6.15
C ALA A 100 -8.80 3.39 -6.05
N CYS A 101 -7.58 3.57 -6.50
CA CYS A 101 -6.99 4.90 -6.58
C CYS A 101 -6.07 5.00 -7.79
N VAL A 102 -5.88 6.23 -8.24
CA VAL A 102 -4.91 6.59 -9.28
C VAL A 102 -4.07 7.74 -8.79
N ALA A 103 -2.82 7.78 -9.24
CA ALA A 103 -1.90 8.87 -8.96
C ALA A 103 -1.24 9.30 -10.25
N THR A 104 -1.20 10.60 -10.47
CA THR A 104 -0.57 11.23 -11.64
C THR A 104 0.66 12.03 -11.27
N GLN A 105 1.04 12.04 -9.99
CA GLN A 105 2.18 12.77 -9.47
C GLN A 105 3.09 11.81 -8.71
N PRO A 106 4.42 12.02 -8.75
CA PRO A 106 5.33 11.25 -7.90
C PRO A 106 5.05 11.46 -6.42
N GLY A 107 5.39 10.47 -5.61
CA GLY A 107 5.31 10.58 -4.16
C GLY A 107 4.02 10.09 -3.53
N ALA A 108 2.94 9.96 -4.28
CA ALA A 108 1.73 9.29 -3.80
C ALA A 108 1.81 7.81 -4.14
N VAL A 109 1.68 6.94 -3.14
CA VAL A 109 1.73 5.50 -3.33
C VAL A 109 0.32 4.95 -3.27
N CYS A 110 -0.14 4.40 -4.39
CA CYS A 110 -1.42 3.70 -4.46
C CYS A 110 -1.34 2.43 -3.64
N THR A 111 -2.13 2.35 -2.59
CA THR A 111 -2.06 1.28 -1.59
C THR A 111 -3.42 0.61 -1.47
N ILE A 112 -3.43 -0.72 -1.62
CA ILE A 112 -4.63 -1.53 -1.47
C ILE A 112 -4.37 -2.60 -0.42
N MET A 113 -5.32 -2.76 0.49
CA MET A 113 -5.28 -3.78 1.53
C MET A 113 -6.15 -4.96 1.14
N VAL A 114 -5.64 -6.17 1.31
CA VAL A 114 -6.36 -7.39 1.01
C VAL A 114 -6.15 -8.42 2.11
N ALA A 115 -7.16 -9.25 2.34
CA ALA A 115 -7.06 -10.47 3.13
C ALA A 115 -7.27 -11.69 2.24
N ASP A 116 -8.32 -11.67 1.44
CA ASP A 116 -8.72 -12.78 0.56
C ASP A 116 -9.16 -12.29 -0.84
N CYS A 117 -9.16 -10.99 -1.07
CA CYS A 117 -9.49 -10.42 -2.37
C CYS A 117 -8.23 -10.25 -3.22
N LEU A 118 -8.39 -9.88 -4.49
CA LEU A 118 -7.30 -9.72 -5.43
C LEU A 118 -6.87 -8.24 -5.48
N PRO A 119 -5.62 -7.92 -5.18
CA PRO A 119 -5.10 -6.59 -5.45
C PRO A 119 -4.67 -6.50 -6.91
N MET A 120 -5.07 -5.42 -7.57
CA MET A 120 -4.65 -5.14 -8.94
C MET A 120 -3.77 -3.90 -8.94
N LEU A 121 -2.59 -4.00 -9.55
CA LEU A 121 -1.68 -2.88 -9.74
C LEU A 121 -1.60 -2.56 -11.21
N LEU A 122 -1.64 -1.27 -11.53
CA LEU A 122 -1.71 -0.78 -12.89
C LEU A 122 -0.68 0.33 -13.07
N ALA A 123 -0.07 0.37 -14.24
CA ALA A 123 0.82 1.46 -14.63
C ALA A 123 0.63 1.76 -16.11
N HIS A 124 0.54 3.05 -16.44
CA HIS A 124 0.55 3.46 -17.84
C HIS A 124 1.95 3.28 -18.43
N GLY A 125 2.04 2.90 -19.69
CA GLY A 125 3.32 2.65 -20.36
C GLY A 125 4.28 3.84 -20.37
N SER A 126 3.76 5.06 -20.23
CA SER A 126 4.60 6.26 -20.09
C SER A 126 5.21 6.44 -18.70
N GLY A 127 4.70 5.73 -17.67
CA GLY A 127 5.08 5.95 -16.28
C GLY A 127 4.44 7.16 -15.63
N ALA A 128 3.55 7.88 -16.33
CA ALA A 128 2.93 9.11 -15.82
C ALA A 128 1.75 8.84 -14.89
N VAL A 129 1.15 7.67 -14.96
CA VAL A 129 -0.03 7.31 -14.16
C VAL A 129 0.16 5.91 -13.60
N VAL A 130 -0.11 5.77 -12.31
CA VAL A 130 -0.18 4.48 -11.64
C VAL A 130 -1.54 4.34 -10.96
N GLY A 131 -1.97 3.12 -10.75
CA GLY A 131 -3.22 2.85 -10.07
C GLY A 131 -3.17 1.53 -9.31
N ALA A 132 -4.10 1.40 -8.39
CA ALA A 132 -4.32 0.18 -7.65
C ALA A 132 -5.81 -0.01 -7.40
N ALA A 133 -6.27 -1.25 -7.43
CA ALA A 133 -7.68 -1.56 -7.23
C ALA A 133 -7.83 -2.79 -6.34
N HIS A 134 -8.83 -2.72 -5.48
CA HIS A 134 -9.28 -3.84 -4.67
C HIS A 134 -10.36 -4.58 -5.44
N ALA A 135 -10.01 -5.73 -6.00
CA ALA A 135 -10.93 -6.53 -6.80
C ALA A 135 -11.51 -7.65 -5.95
N SER A 136 -12.80 -7.57 -5.68
CA SER A 136 -13.54 -8.65 -5.05
C SER A 136 -13.83 -9.73 -6.11
N TRP A 137 -13.95 -10.97 -5.67
CA TRP A 137 -14.29 -12.09 -6.56
C TRP A 137 -15.77 -12.05 -7.02
N ARG A 138 -16.54 -11.16 -6.47
CA ARG A 138 -17.95 -10.97 -6.84
C ARG A 138 -18.12 -9.95 -7.95
#